data_d2a34be6b1344f1f9f4d7cd5d0ffa551
#
_entry.id   d2a34be6b1344f1f9f4d7cd5d0ffa551
#
_cell.length_a   1.000
_cell.length_b   1.000
_cell.length_c   1.000
_cell.angle_alpha   90.00
_cell.angle_beta   90.00
_cell.angle_gamma   90.00
#
_symmetry.space_group_name_H-M   'P 1'
#
loop_
_entity.id
_entity.type
_entity.pdbx_description
1 polymer ?
#
loop_
_entity_poly.entity_id
_entity_poly.type
_entity_poly.pdbx_seq_one_letter_code
_entity_poly.pdbx_strand_id
1 'polypeptide(L)' 'MKVSIKNFEVAMDVKTSGIELDVYDGNGEHLGDLVVTKTKLIWCKGRTSRENGKPITWEQFITMMEAR' A
#
# COMPACT_ATOMS: atom_id res chain seq x y z
N MET A 1 10.53 -5.93 11.01
CA MET A 1 9.38 -5.45 10.19
C MET A 1 8.45 -6.60 9.89
N LYS A 2 7.19 -6.34 9.91
CA LYS A 2 6.18 -7.32 9.51
C LYS A 2 5.19 -6.65 8.56
N VAL A 3 4.91 -7.30 7.44
CA VAL A 3 3.94 -6.81 6.47
C VAL A 3 2.92 -7.91 6.24
N SER A 4 1.68 -7.64 6.55
CA SER A 4 0.60 -8.63 6.44
C SER A 4 -0.42 -8.18 5.42
N ILE A 5 -0.93 -9.14 4.65
CA ILE A 5 -2.01 -8.88 3.71
C ILE A 5 -3.31 -8.81 4.50
N LYS A 6 -3.98 -7.66 4.43
CA LYS A 6 -5.24 -7.44 5.10
C LYS A 6 -6.41 -7.92 4.26
N ASN A 7 -6.31 -7.69 2.95
CA ASN A 7 -7.36 -8.06 2.02
C ASN A 7 -6.72 -8.45 0.70
N PHE A 8 -6.85 -9.73 0.33
CA PHE A 8 -6.23 -10.25 -0.88
C PHE A 8 -7.23 -11.13 -1.63
N GLU A 9 -7.44 -10.83 -2.89
CA GLU A 9 -8.21 -11.68 -3.79
C GLU A 9 -7.25 -12.50 -4.64
N VAL A 10 -7.57 -13.76 -4.84
CA VAL A 10 -6.69 -14.70 -5.54
C VAL A 10 -6.57 -14.40 -7.03
N ALA A 11 -7.37 -13.48 -7.55
CA ALA A 11 -7.32 -13.10 -8.95
C ALA A 11 -5.92 -12.65 -9.35
N MET A 12 -5.55 -12.94 -10.60
CA MET A 12 -4.22 -12.61 -11.11
C MET A 12 -4.03 -11.10 -11.27
N ASP A 13 -5.10 -10.38 -11.57
CA ASP A 13 -5.03 -8.94 -11.74
C ASP A 13 -5.42 -8.21 -10.47
N VAL A 14 -4.72 -7.13 -10.17
CA VAL A 14 -5.09 -6.25 -9.07
C VAL A 14 -6.28 -5.42 -9.52
N LYS A 15 -7.39 -5.54 -8.79
CA LYS A 15 -8.62 -4.82 -9.11
C LYS A 15 -8.58 -3.39 -8.59
N THR A 16 -9.61 -2.61 -8.94
CA THR A 16 -9.72 -1.22 -8.51
C THR A 16 -9.71 -1.09 -6.98
N SER A 17 -10.36 -2.02 -6.29
CA SER A 17 -10.35 -2.03 -4.83
C SER A 17 -8.98 -2.41 -4.26
N GLY A 18 -8.18 -3.15 -5.04
CA GLY A 18 -6.80 -3.40 -4.73
C GLY A 18 -6.52 -4.39 -3.62
N ILE A 19 -5.26 -4.39 -3.23
CA ILE A 19 -4.73 -5.19 -2.14
C ILE A 19 -4.38 -4.23 -1.01
N GLU A 20 -4.68 -4.62 0.21
CA GLU A 20 -4.37 -3.79 1.37
C GLU A 20 -3.42 -4.55 2.29
N LEU A 21 -2.30 -3.93 2.62
CA LEU A 21 -1.25 -4.51 3.45
C LEU A 21 -1.14 -3.74 4.76
N ASP A 22 -1.10 -4.46 5.87
CA ASP A 22 -0.79 -3.87 7.17
C ASP A 22 0.71 -3.94 7.40
N VAL A 23 1.32 -2.84 7.80
CA VAL A 23 2.77 -2.77 8.02
C VAL A 23 3.04 -2.51 9.49
N TYR A 24 3.84 -3.38 10.10
CA TYR A 24 4.22 -3.31 11.51
C TYR A 24 5.73 -3.19 11.65
N ASP A 25 6.18 -2.55 12.73
CA ASP A 25 7.60 -2.52 13.03
C ASP A 25 8.06 -3.82 13.70
N GLY A 26 9.34 -3.89 14.05
CA GLY A 26 9.90 -5.07 14.69
C GLY A 26 9.34 -5.37 16.08
N ASN A 27 8.68 -4.39 16.69
CA ASN A 27 8.08 -4.55 18.01
C ASN A 27 6.59 -4.87 17.94
N GLY A 28 6.05 -5.04 16.74
CA GLY A 28 4.65 -5.35 16.54
C GLY A 28 3.73 -4.14 16.55
N GLU A 29 4.29 -2.93 16.49
CA GLU A 29 3.50 -1.73 16.47
C GLU A 29 3.07 -1.40 15.04
N HIS A 30 1.79 -1.09 14.85
CA HIS A 30 1.22 -0.81 13.54
C HIS A 30 1.70 0.55 13.03
N LEU A 31 2.40 0.56 11.90
CA LEU A 31 2.93 1.77 11.29
C LEU A 31 1.97 2.39 10.30
N GLY A 32 1.21 1.58 9.60
CA GLY A 32 0.26 2.06 8.60
C GLY A 32 -0.17 0.97 7.66
N ASP A 33 -0.90 1.36 6.63
CA ASP A 33 -1.40 0.46 5.59
C ASP A 33 -0.90 0.92 4.24
N LEU A 34 -0.52 -0.04 3.40
CA LEU A 34 -0.21 0.23 2.01
C LEU A 34 -1.31 -0.36 1.15
N VAL A 35 -1.94 0.47 0.34
CA VAL A 35 -2.98 0.03 -0.59
C VAL A 35 -2.37 0.01 -1.98
N VAL A 36 -2.49 -1.13 -2.67
CA VAL A 36 -1.96 -1.31 -4.02
C VAL A 36 -3.15 -1.53 -4.95
N THR A 37 -3.36 -0.59 -5.86
CA THR A 37 -4.43 -0.72 -6.86
C THR A 37 -3.81 -0.83 -8.25
N LYS A 38 -4.64 -1.02 -9.27
CA LYS A 38 -4.12 -1.12 -10.63
C LYS A 38 -3.60 0.21 -11.18
N THR A 39 -3.95 1.34 -10.54
CA THR A 39 -3.53 2.66 -11.02
C THR A 39 -2.57 3.39 -10.10
N LYS A 40 -2.51 3.01 -8.83
CA LYS A 40 -1.68 3.76 -7.87
C LYS A 40 -1.43 2.95 -6.61
N LEU A 41 -0.51 3.48 -5.79
CA LEU A 41 -0.30 3.01 -4.43
C LEU A 41 -0.73 4.13 -3.49
N ILE A 42 -1.24 3.76 -2.31
CA ILE A 42 -1.67 4.74 -1.31
C ILE A 42 -1.04 4.34 0.02
N TRP A 43 -0.27 5.26 0.61
CA TRP A 43 0.26 5.03 1.95
C TRP A 43 -0.64 5.71 2.97
N CYS A 44 -1.15 4.92 3.91
CA CYS A 44 -2.03 5.39 4.96
C CYS A 44 -1.31 5.27 6.29
N LYS A 45 -0.72 6.35 6.75
CA LYS A 45 0.05 6.35 7.98
C LYS A 45 -0.86 6.10 9.19
N GLY A 46 -0.46 5.14 10.03
CA GLY A 46 -1.22 4.83 11.24
C GLY A 46 -2.63 4.37 10.91
N ARG A 47 -3.62 5.04 11.43
CA ARG A 47 -5.03 4.70 11.23
C ARG A 47 -5.71 5.59 10.21
N THR A 48 -4.93 6.24 9.36
CA THR A 48 -5.47 7.08 8.30
C THR A 48 -6.27 6.22 7.32
N SER A 49 -7.43 6.71 6.92
CA SER A 49 -8.23 6.00 5.94
C SER A 49 -7.64 6.18 4.54
N ARG A 50 -8.06 5.30 3.63
CA ARG A 50 -7.61 5.33 2.24
C ARG A 50 -7.83 6.68 1.57
N GLU A 51 -8.94 7.33 1.86
CA GLU A 51 -9.29 8.63 1.27
C GLU A 51 -8.35 9.75 1.72
N ASN A 52 -7.74 9.59 2.88
CA ASN A 52 -6.83 10.58 3.45
C ASN A 52 -5.37 10.15 3.36
N GLY A 53 -5.10 9.02 2.72
CA GLY A 53 -3.75 8.54 2.52
C GLY A 53 -3.02 9.35 1.46
N LYS A 54 -1.74 9.06 1.30
CA LYS A 54 -0.90 9.74 0.29
C LYS A 54 -0.79 8.85 -0.94
N PRO A 55 -1.41 9.24 -2.06
CA PRO A 55 -1.34 8.44 -3.27
C PRO A 55 -0.10 8.75 -4.10
N ILE A 56 0.37 7.74 -4.81
CA ILE A 56 1.41 7.90 -5.82
C ILE A 56 1.03 6.99 -6.98
N THR A 57 1.05 7.53 -8.20
CA THR A 57 0.73 6.72 -9.37
C THR A 57 1.87 5.74 -9.66
N TRP A 58 1.56 4.68 -10.40
CA TRP A 58 2.60 3.72 -10.79
C TRP A 58 3.72 4.40 -11.57
N GLU A 59 3.38 5.33 -12.45
CA GLU A 59 4.38 6.06 -13.23
C GLU A 59 5.30 6.88 -12.33
N GLN A 60 4.73 7.59 -11.35
CA GLN A 60 5.50 8.37 -10.40
C GLN A 60 6.40 7.48 -9.54
N PHE A 61 5.86 6.35 -9.09
CA PHE A 61 6.60 5.39 -8.29
C PHE A 61 7.80 4.84 -9.08
N ILE A 62 7.56 4.42 -10.31
CA ILE A 62 8.62 3.87 -11.17
C ILE A 62 9.71 4.91 -11.42
N THR A 63 9.32 6.14 -11.75
CA THR A 63 10.27 7.24 -11.97
C THR A 63 11.13 7.47 -10.73
N MET A 64 10.50 7.51 -9.57
CA MET A 64 11.19 7.71 -8.30
C MET A 64 12.18 6.59 -8.02
N MET A 65 11.76 5.34 -8.22
CA MET A 65 12.60 4.19 -7.93
C MET A 65 13.75 4.04 -8.92
N GLU A 66 13.53 4.36 -10.18
CA GLU A 66 14.57 4.25 -11.19
C GLU A 66 15.60 5.38 -11.12
N ALA A 67 15.27 6.44 -10.40
CA ALA A 67 16.19 7.53 -10.16
C ALA A 67 17.14 7.28 -8.98
N ARG A 68 16.96 6.19 -8.28
CA ARG A 68 17.76 5.88 -7.09
C ARG A 68 19.06 5.20 -7.46
#